data_45d964e3f9a68ce8e4d3caae6fd14590
#
_entry.id   45d964e3f9a68ce8e4d3caae6fd14590
#
_cell.length_a   1.000
_cell.length_b   1.000
_cell.length_c   1.000
_cell.angle_alpha   90.00
_cell.angle_beta   90.00
_cell.angle_gamma   90.00
#
_symmetry.space_group_name_H-M   'P 1'
#
loop_
_entity.id
_entity.type
_entity.pdbx_description
1 polymer ?
#
loop_
_entity_poly.entity_id
_entity_poly.type
_entity_poly.pdbx_seq_one_letter_code
_entity_poly.pdbx_strand_id
1 'polypeptide(L)'
;MGDIQLDDWKLEQQEWLEALEEVLESQGKGRSEELFQALRNLLARNGVANGGAALNTPYLNTIAPEDQPAYPGDLALEQRIENILRWNAQAMVLQAQDKDLALGGHIATYAASATMTEVLFHHFLRKRSADYGGDLFMFQGHASPGIYARAVWEGRLTMQQIADFRQETLGGVSSYPHPRRMPKFWQAPTVSMGLGPMTALYQARFYKYLESRGLKPQNGGKVWHFVGDGEIDEPEIYGTIGLAARENLDNVVFVINCNLQRLDGPVRGNGKIIQEVERHFFGAGWDVIKVIWSSDWDALLARDEDGVLLTRFERLLDGQFQEMASANDGALTRKLFVGNDELSDRIAALLADISDEQLAKMRRGGHDAEKIYAAYDRAVKAKGPVAIIVKTIKGYGMGKAAEGKNKAHQTKDLSDDSRVETKNRYGIPISDEEARAAKFWYPGPDAPETKYLLERRKALGGFLPERSDAYEKFNLPELSLFDKQLKGSAGSAGKDFSTTAATVDIMTQLVRNQEVGKYIVPIVPDEA
;
A
#
# COMPACT_ATOMS: atom_id res chain seq x y z
N MET A 1 20.62 -48.31 -14.96
CA MET A 1 20.98 -47.91 -13.59
C MET A 1 20.47 -46.53 -13.21
N GLY A 2 20.11 -45.68 -14.16
CA GLY A 2 19.61 -44.30 -13.87
C GLY A 2 18.17 -44.23 -13.35
N ASP A 3 17.30 -45.11 -13.82
CA ASP A 3 15.86 -45.01 -13.51
C ASP A 3 15.51 -45.46 -12.08
N ILE A 4 16.22 -46.48 -11.56
CA ILE A 4 15.99 -47.01 -10.22
C ILE A 4 16.42 -45.99 -9.13
N GLN A 5 17.49 -45.22 -9.33
CA GLN A 5 17.94 -44.18 -8.40
C GLN A 5 17.01 -42.94 -8.36
N LEU A 6 16.30 -42.63 -9.44
CA LEU A 6 15.37 -41.50 -9.49
C LEU A 6 14.04 -41.83 -8.75
N ASP A 7 13.58 -43.06 -8.84
CA ASP A 7 12.35 -43.52 -8.16
C ASP A 7 12.56 -43.62 -6.64
N ASP A 8 13.72 -44.12 -6.18
CA ASP A 8 14.07 -44.19 -4.75
C ASP A 8 14.17 -42.78 -4.13
N TRP A 9 14.74 -41.82 -4.84
CA TRP A 9 14.81 -40.44 -4.36
C TRP A 9 13.45 -39.77 -4.26
N LYS A 10 12.56 -40.00 -5.20
CA LYS A 10 11.19 -39.47 -5.15
C LYS A 10 10.39 -40.07 -4.00
N LEU A 11 10.55 -41.37 -3.74
CA LEU A 11 9.90 -42.03 -2.62
C LEU A 11 10.41 -41.48 -1.28
N GLU A 12 11.71 -41.31 -1.11
CA GLU A 12 12.29 -40.69 0.08
C GLU A 12 11.79 -39.26 0.29
N GLN A 13 11.72 -38.46 -0.78
CA GLN A 13 11.17 -37.10 -0.71
C GLN A 13 9.70 -37.13 -0.25
N GLN A 14 8.90 -38.04 -0.77
CA GLN A 14 7.50 -38.16 -0.41
C GLN A 14 7.34 -38.55 1.07
N GLU A 15 8.11 -39.53 1.58
CA GLU A 15 8.11 -39.92 2.99
C GLU A 15 8.43 -38.71 3.93
N TRP A 16 9.38 -37.85 3.54
CA TRP A 16 9.70 -36.63 4.29
C TRP A 16 8.55 -35.63 4.30
N LEU A 17 7.85 -35.45 3.17
CA LEU A 17 6.71 -34.56 3.05
C LEU A 17 5.54 -35.07 3.89
N GLU A 18 5.18 -36.36 3.79
CA GLU A 18 4.12 -37.00 4.58
C GLU A 18 4.38 -36.89 6.09
N ALA A 19 5.63 -37.09 6.53
CA ALA A 19 6.00 -36.94 7.94
C ALA A 19 5.85 -35.46 8.41
N LEU A 20 6.15 -34.50 7.56
CA LEU A 20 5.97 -33.08 7.89
C LEU A 20 4.49 -32.68 7.90
N GLU A 21 3.67 -33.22 6.99
CA GLU A 21 2.22 -33.06 6.97
C GLU A 21 1.57 -33.60 8.24
N GLU A 22 1.96 -34.79 8.69
CA GLU A 22 1.49 -35.37 9.96
C GLU A 22 1.80 -34.43 11.16
N VAL A 23 2.98 -33.85 11.19
CA VAL A 23 3.34 -32.83 12.23
C VAL A 23 2.46 -31.60 12.11
N LEU A 24 2.21 -31.14 10.91
CA LEU A 24 1.38 -29.96 10.64
C LEU A 24 -0.07 -30.18 11.11
N GLU A 25 -0.65 -31.36 10.79
CA GLU A 25 -2.01 -31.71 11.16
C GLU A 25 -2.16 -31.96 12.67
N SER A 26 -1.23 -32.70 13.26
CA SER A 26 -1.34 -33.17 14.66
C SER A 26 -0.87 -32.13 15.68
N GLN A 27 0.12 -31.29 15.34
CA GLN A 27 0.79 -30.36 16.27
C GLN A 27 0.72 -28.88 15.84
N GLY A 28 0.23 -28.62 14.63
CA GLY A 28 -0.02 -27.29 14.11
C GLY A 28 1.21 -26.54 13.57
N LYS A 29 0.93 -25.38 12.99
CA LYS A 29 1.90 -24.56 12.22
C LYS A 29 3.15 -24.18 13.02
N GLY A 30 3.00 -23.82 14.30
CA GLY A 30 4.14 -23.41 15.14
C GLY A 30 5.18 -24.50 15.34
N ARG A 31 4.75 -25.76 15.56
CA ARG A 31 5.66 -26.90 15.71
C ARG A 31 6.34 -27.27 14.40
N SER A 32 5.63 -27.16 13.29
CA SER A 32 6.20 -27.38 11.95
C SER A 32 7.28 -26.35 11.63
N GLU A 33 7.09 -25.08 12.02
CA GLU A 33 8.09 -24.02 11.86
C GLU A 33 9.35 -24.29 12.70
N GLU A 34 9.20 -24.73 13.95
CA GLU A 34 10.32 -25.15 14.80
C GLU A 34 11.12 -26.30 14.19
N LEU A 35 10.42 -27.30 13.65
CA LEU A 35 11.05 -28.44 12.99
C LEU A 35 11.82 -28.00 11.74
N PHE A 36 11.21 -27.19 10.90
CA PHE A 36 11.85 -26.63 9.72
C PHE A 36 13.11 -25.83 10.07
N GLN A 37 13.05 -25.02 11.13
CA GLN A 37 14.22 -24.27 11.61
C GLN A 37 15.34 -25.20 12.12
N ALA A 38 14.99 -26.30 12.76
CA ALA A 38 15.96 -27.31 13.22
C ALA A 38 16.66 -27.98 12.02
N LEU A 39 15.90 -28.34 10.97
CA LEU A 39 16.46 -28.88 9.73
C LEU A 39 17.40 -27.90 9.03
N ARG A 40 17.02 -26.63 8.92
CA ARG A 40 17.89 -25.56 8.40
C ARG A 40 19.21 -25.46 9.17
N ASN A 41 19.15 -25.49 10.49
CA ASN A 41 20.35 -25.41 11.34
C ASN A 41 21.25 -26.64 11.15
N LEU A 42 20.66 -27.84 10.97
CA LEU A 42 21.40 -29.07 10.67
C LEU A 42 22.15 -28.95 9.33
N LEU A 43 21.45 -28.52 8.28
CA LEU A 43 22.02 -28.33 6.94
C LEU A 43 23.17 -27.30 6.97
N ALA A 44 22.94 -26.16 7.64
CA ALA A 44 23.96 -25.11 7.77
C ALA A 44 25.23 -25.59 8.50
N ARG A 45 25.07 -26.40 9.57
CA ARG A 45 26.22 -26.99 10.29
C ARG A 45 27.05 -27.95 9.44
N ASN A 46 26.43 -28.54 8.41
CA ASN A 46 27.10 -29.45 7.49
C ASN A 46 27.54 -28.76 6.19
N GLY A 47 27.55 -27.43 6.16
CA GLY A 47 28.05 -26.64 5.04
C GLY A 47 27.12 -26.64 3.82
N VAL A 48 25.88 -27.09 3.97
CA VAL A 48 24.87 -26.96 2.93
C VAL A 48 24.38 -25.51 2.91
N ALA A 49 24.91 -24.73 1.97
CA ALA A 49 24.50 -23.35 1.79
C ALA A 49 23.05 -23.31 1.28
N ASN A 50 22.15 -22.71 2.05
CA ASN A 50 20.82 -22.37 1.56
C ASN A 50 20.97 -21.25 0.54
N GLY A 51 21.31 -21.60 -0.71
CA GLY A 51 21.41 -20.61 -1.80
C GLY A 51 20.09 -19.85 -1.90
N GLY A 52 20.15 -18.53 -1.90
CA GLY A 52 19.12 -17.49 -2.19
C GLY A 52 17.62 -17.79 -2.07
N ALA A 53 17.21 -19.04 -2.10
CA ALA A 53 15.82 -19.50 -1.91
C ALA A 53 15.27 -19.24 -0.50
N ALA A 54 16.16 -19.02 0.49
CA ALA A 54 15.77 -18.90 1.89
C ALA A 54 15.09 -17.55 2.26
N LEU A 55 15.06 -16.57 1.37
CA LEU A 55 14.49 -15.23 1.64
C LEU A 55 13.17 -14.96 0.92
N ASN A 56 12.72 -15.88 0.06
CA ASN A 56 11.43 -15.76 -0.58
C ASN A 56 10.52 -16.89 -0.13
N THR A 57 9.27 -16.54 0.11
CA THR A 57 8.19 -17.53 0.19
C THR A 57 7.63 -17.81 -1.21
N PRO A 58 6.92 -18.90 -1.44
CA PRO A 58 6.29 -19.21 -2.73
C PRO A 58 5.44 -18.06 -3.28
N TYR A 59 5.23 -18.01 -4.60
CA TYR A 59 4.44 -16.95 -5.26
C TYR A 59 2.93 -17.12 -5.00
N LEU A 60 2.59 -17.15 -3.71
CA LEU A 60 1.25 -17.33 -3.15
C LEU A 60 0.93 -16.22 -2.14
N ASN A 61 -0.32 -16.20 -1.72
CA ASN A 61 -0.74 -15.37 -0.60
C ASN A 61 -0.10 -15.86 0.70
N THR A 62 0.32 -14.94 1.56
CA THR A 62 0.90 -15.28 2.87
C THR A 62 -0.15 -15.84 3.84
N ILE A 63 -1.41 -15.42 3.68
CA ILE A 63 -2.53 -15.88 4.51
C ILE A 63 -3.33 -16.90 3.70
N ALA A 64 -3.36 -18.13 4.17
CA ALA A 64 -4.13 -19.20 3.55
C ALA A 64 -5.65 -18.94 3.68
N PRO A 65 -6.49 -19.44 2.76
CA PRO A 65 -7.94 -19.19 2.81
C PRO A 65 -8.60 -19.56 4.14
N GLU A 66 -8.19 -20.63 4.77
CA GLU A 66 -8.69 -21.12 6.06
C GLU A 66 -8.28 -20.24 7.26
N ASP A 67 -7.21 -19.46 7.12
CA ASP A 67 -6.73 -18.55 8.17
C ASP A 67 -7.33 -17.13 8.05
N GLN A 68 -8.14 -16.89 7.04
CA GLN A 68 -8.72 -15.56 6.82
C GLN A 68 -9.87 -15.29 7.78
N PRO A 69 -9.89 -14.13 8.45
CA PRO A 69 -11.03 -13.74 9.25
C PRO A 69 -12.26 -13.50 8.35
N ALA A 70 -13.45 -13.76 8.88
CA ALA A 70 -14.70 -13.42 8.18
C ALA A 70 -14.74 -11.93 7.86
N TYR A 71 -15.17 -11.60 6.63
CA TYR A 71 -15.31 -10.21 6.22
C TYR A 71 -16.48 -9.54 6.96
N PRO A 72 -16.26 -8.41 7.67
CA PRO A 72 -17.28 -7.82 8.53
C PRO A 72 -18.19 -6.83 7.82
N GLY A 73 -17.95 -6.56 6.53
CA GLY A 73 -18.67 -5.57 5.71
C GLY A 73 -19.70 -6.16 4.78
N ASP A 74 -20.44 -5.28 4.10
CA ASP A 74 -21.29 -5.65 2.98
C ASP A 74 -20.51 -5.50 1.65
N LEU A 75 -20.01 -6.63 1.15
CA LEU A 75 -19.19 -6.67 -0.08
C LEU A 75 -19.89 -6.04 -1.28
N ALA A 76 -21.21 -6.20 -1.41
CA ALA A 76 -21.95 -5.66 -2.54
C ALA A 76 -22.07 -4.13 -2.47
N LEU A 77 -22.36 -3.59 -1.30
CA LEU A 77 -22.39 -2.14 -1.08
C LEU A 77 -21.00 -1.52 -1.24
N GLU A 78 -19.98 -2.15 -0.67
CA GLU A 78 -18.60 -1.64 -0.76
C GLU A 78 -18.08 -1.67 -2.20
N GLN A 79 -18.38 -2.70 -2.98
CA GLN A 79 -18.04 -2.75 -4.39
C GLN A 79 -18.74 -1.64 -5.21
N ARG A 80 -20.00 -1.33 -4.89
CA ARG A 80 -20.71 -0.21 -5.52
C ARG A 80 -20.10 1.13 -5.15
N ILE A 81 -19.77 1.34 -3.89
CA ILE A 81 -19.08 2.56 -3.41
C ILE A 81 -17.74 2.72 -4.15
N GLU A 82 -16.95 1.66 -4.20
CA GLU A 82 -15.66 1.63 -4.88
C GLU A 82 -15.78 1.99 -6.37
N ASN A 83 -16.77 1.44 -7.06
CA ASN A 83 -17.01 1.71 -8.48
C ASN A 83 -17.40 3.18 -8.72
N ILE A 84 -18.25 3.75 -7.86
CA ILE A 84 -18.64 5.16 -7.93
C ILE A 84 -17.42 6.07 -7.72
N LEU A 85 -16.58 5.73 -6.75
CA LEU A 85 -15.37 6.51 -6.47
C LEU A 85 -14.34 6.39 -7.60
N ARG A 86 -14.18 5.21 -8.20
CA ARG A 86 -13.35 5.03 -9.41
C ARG A 86 -13.85 5.91 -10.55
N TRP A 87 -15.15 5.92 -10.80
CA TRP A 87 -15.73 6.76 -11.84
C TRP A 87 -15.47 8.25 -11.58
N ASN A 88 -15.77 8.75 -10.38
CA ASN A 88 -15.63 10.17 -10.07
C ASN A 88 -14.16 10.63 -10.04
N ALA A 89 -13.24 9.78 -9.59
CA ALA A 89 -11.81 10.03 -9.66
C ALA A 89 -11.33 10.15 -11.13
N GLN A 90 -11.83 9.29 -11.99
CA GLN A 90 -11.57 9.33 -13.43
C GLN A 90 -12.20 10.57 -14.08
N ALA A 91 -13.46 10.85 -13.79
CA ALA A 91 -14.18 12.00 -14.32
C ALA A 91 -13.49 13.34 -13.97
N MET A 92 -12.93 13.46 -12.77
CA MET A 92 -12.16 14.64 -12.34
C MET A 92 -10.97 14.93 -13.28
N VAL A 93 -10.20 13.90 -13.62
CA VAL A 93 -9.04 14.05 -14.50
C VAL A 93 -9.47 14.30 -15.95
N LEU A 94 -10.51 13.59 -16.43
CA LEU A 94 -11.04 13.78 -17.77
C LEU A 94 -11.59 15.20 -17.98
N GLN A 95 -12.38 15.72 -17.03
CA GLN A 95 -12.89 17.09 -17.11
C GLN A 95 -11.76 18.14 -17.10
N ALA A 96 -10.70 17.90 -16.30
CA ALA A 96 -9.53 18.78 -16.30
C ALA A 96 -8.80 18.75 -17.65
N GLN A 97 -8.76 17.62 -18.31
CA GLN A 97 -8.16 17.47 -19.65
C GLN A 97 -9.05 18.10 -20.74
N ASP A 98 -10.38 17.88 -20.68
CA ASP A 98 -11.34 18.43 -21.65
C ASP A 98 -11.40 19.98 -21.67
N LYS A 99 -11.00 20.63 -20.56
CA LYS A 99 -10.91 22.10 -20.49
C LYS A 99 -9.71 22.69 -21.27
N ASP A 100 -8.95 21.87 -21.98
CA ASP A 100 -7.78 22.26 -22.78
C ASP A 100 -6.69 23.05 -21.99
N LEU A 101 -6.63 22.81 -20.69
CA LEU A 101 -5.66 23.46 -19.81
C LEU A 101 -4.34 22.68 -19.70
N ALA A 102 -4.21 21.57 -20.41
CA ALA A 102 -3.07 20.65 -20.35
C ALA A 102 -2.67 20.24 -18.91
N LEU A 103 -3.61 20.29 -17.97
CA LEU A 103 -3.37 20.08 -16.54
C LEU A 103 -2.97 18.64 -16.24
N GLY A 104 -3.41 17.72 -17.08
CA GLY A 104 -3.12 16.29 -16.92
C GLY A 104 -3.70 15.71 -15.64
N GLY A 105 -3.13 14.60 -15.22
CA GLY A 105 -3.56 13.84 -14.05
C GLY A 105 -3.25 12.38 -14.25
N HIS A 106 -3.56 11.58 -13.25
CA HIS A 106 -3.39 10.13 -13.30
C HIS A 106 -4.68 9.47 -12.81
N ILE A 107 -5.23 8.57 -13.60
CA ILE A 107 -6.44 7.81 -13.26
C ILE A 107 -6.15 6.34 -12.96
N ALA A 108 -5.16 5.78 -13.63
CA ALA A 108 -4.86 4.34 -13.57
C ALA A 108 -4.37 3.86 -12.20
N THR A 109 -3.68 4.69 -11.42
CA THR A 109 -3.13 4.29 -10.13
C THR A 109 -4.23 4.17 -9.07
N TYR A 110 -5.16 5.13 -9.00
CA TYR A 110 -6.30 4.97 -8.09
C TYR A 110 -7.19 3.80 -8.53
N ALA A 111 -7.44 3.64 -9.83
CA ALA A 111 -8.19 2.49 -10.35
C ALA A 111 -7.58 1.14 -9.89
N ALA A 112 -6.26 1.03 -9.85
CA ALA A 112 -5.56 -0.14 -9.33
C ALA A 112 -5.68 -0.31 -7.82
N SER A 113 -5.67 0.79 -7.05
CA SER A 113 -5.60 0.77 -5.59
C SER A 113 -6.94 0.99 -4.88
N ALA A 114 -8.05 1.14 -5.61
CA ALA A 114 -9.34 1.50 -5.03
C ALA A 114 -9.82 0.50 -3.98
N THR A 115 -9.78 -0.82 -4.25
CA THR A 115 -10.17 -1.86 -3.30
C THR A 115 -9.37 -1.76 -2.00
N MET A 116 -8.02 -1.66 -2.11
CA MET A 116 -7.14 -1.50 -0.95
C MET A 116 -7.49 -0.24 -0.14
N THR A 117 -7.78 0.84 -0.84
CA THR A 117 -8.11 2.13 -0.23
C THR A 117 -9.45 2.06 0.51
N GLU A 118 -10.48 1.53 -0.15
CA GLU A 118 -11.83 1.49 0.43
C GLU A 118 -11.94 0.53 1.61
N VAL A 119 -11.30 -0.64 1.57
CA VAL A 119 -11.22 -1.56 2.71
C VAL A 119 -10.53 -0.87 3.90
N LEU A 120 -9.46 -0.09 3.67
CA LEU A 120 -8.81 0.68 4.73
C LEU A 120 -9.77 1.70 5.35
N PHE A 121 -10.48 2.46 4.52
CA PHE A 121 -11.42 3.49 4.99
C PHE A 121 -12.64 2.92 5.70
N HIS A 122 -13.12 1.74 5.29
CA HIS A 122 -14.31 1.14 5.87
C HIS A 122 -14.03 0.40 7.18
N HIS A 123 -12.81 -0.14 7.38
CA HIS A 123 -12.58 -1.09 8.46
C HIS A 123 -11.43 -0.75 9.41
N PHE A 124 -10.43 0.02 8.99
CA PHE A 124 -9.19 0.15 9.77
C PHE A 124 -8.79 1.57 10.10
N LEU A 125 -8.92 2.51 9.18
CA LEU A 125 -8.39 3.88 9.34
C LEU A 125 -9.17 4.66 10.40
N ARG A 126 -8.59 4.81 11.59
CA ARG A 126 -9.24 5.38 12.78
C ARG A 126 -8.80 6.80 13.05
N LYS A 127 -9.77 7.67 13.29
CA LYS A 127 -9.52 9.05 13.71
C LYS A 127 -9.07 9.09 15.18
N ARG A 128 -8.33 10.14 15.54
CA ARG A 128 -7.91 10.43 16.93
C ARG A 128 -9.14 10.56 17.85
N SER A 129 -9.04 9.96 19.02
CA SER A 129 -10.00 10.10 20.12
C SER A 129 -9.26 10.36 21.44
N ALA A 130 -9.96 10.43 22.55
CA ALA A 130 -9.35 10.53 23.88
C ALA A 130 -8.43 9.35 24.18
N ASP A 131 -8.83 8.15 23.74
CA ASP A 131 -8.16 6.88 24.04
C ASP A 131 -7.32 6.35 22.87
N TYR A 132 -7.27 7.03 21.73
CA TYR A 132 -6.55 6.57 20.55
C TYR A 132 -5.77 7.70 19.87
N GLY A 133 -4.50 7.46 19.61
CA GLY A 133 -3.59 8.45 19.04
C GLY A 133 -3.96 8.93 17.64
N GLY A 134 -4.81 8.23 16.93
CA GLY A 134 -5.24 8.49 15.56
C GLY A 134 -4.23 8.02 14.52
N ASP A 135 -4.75 7.54 13.39
CA ASP A 135 -3.93 7.11 12.27
C ASP A 135 -3.48 8.29 11.41
N LEU A 136 -2.29 8.14 10.84
CA LEU A 136 -1.82 8.98 9.76
C LEU A 136 -1.98 8.20 8.44
N PHE A 137 -2.62 8.84 7.47
CA PHE A 137 -2.80 8.29 6.14
C PHE A 137 -1.96 9.04 5.12
N MET A 138 -0.99 8.36 4.56
CA MET A 138 -0.11 8.88 3.50
C MET A 138 -0.38 8.11 2.22
N PHE A 139 -0.95 8.79 1.24
CA PHE A 139 -1.38 8.19 0.00
C PHE A 139 -0.48 8.56 -1.16
N GLN A 140 -0.40 7.73 -2.20
CA GLN A 140 0.35 8.08 -3.41
C GLN A 140 -0.17 9.38 -4.01
N GLY A 141 0.70 10.35 -4.20
CA GLY A 141 0.32 11.69 -4.64
C GLY A 141 -0.54 11.70 -5.90
N HIS A 142 -0.15 10.91 -6.90
CA HIS A 142 -0.86 10.84 -8.18
C HIS A 142 -2.17 10.00 -8.14
N ALA A 143 -2.50 9.37 -7.03
CA ALA A 143 -3.78 8.70 -6.82
C ALA A 143 -4.77 9.54 -5.97
N SER A 144 -4.40 10.78 -5.60
CA SER A 144 -5.24 11.69 -4.83
C SER A 144 -6.66 11.95 -5.38
N PRO A 145 -6.94 11.86 -6.70
CA PRO A 145 -8.30 12.01 -7.21
C PRO A 145 -9.34 11.14 -6.51
N GLY A 146 -9.00 9.91 -6.14
CA GLY A 146 -9.90 9.02 -5.41
C GLY A 146 -10.25 9.53 -4.01
N ILE A 147 -9.26 10.07 -3.31
CA ILE A 147 -9.47 10.65 -1.98
C ILE A 147 -10.34 11.91 -2.05
N TYR A 148 -10.16 12.72 -3.07
CA TYR A 148 -11.02 13.89 -3.30
C TYR A 148 -12.44 13.50 -3.67
N ALA A 149 -12.63 12.50 -4.55
CA ALA A 149 -13.93 11.98 -4.89
C ALA A 149 -14.67 11.47 -3.65
N ARG A 150 -13.98 10.72 -2.78
CA ARG A 150 -14.52 10.28 -1.50
C ARG A 150 -14.88 11.44 -0.58
N ALA A 151 -14.02 12.44 -0.47
CA ALA A 151 -14.24 13.59 0.40
C ALA A 151 -15.45 14.44 -0.02
N VAL A 152 -15.78 14.48 -1.30
CA VAL A 152 -17.04 15.09 -1.78
C VAL A 152 -18.24 14.29 -1.29
N TRP A 153 -18.21 12.98 -1.40
CA TRP A 153 -19.29 12.12 -0.90
C TRP A 153 -19.47 12.21 0.61
N GLU A 154 -18.37 12.39 1.34
CA GLU A 154 -18.35 12.63 2.78
C GLU A 154 -18.81 14.06 3.18
N GLY A 155 -19.13 14.94 2.23
CA GLY A 155 -19.54 16.33 2.47
C GLY A 155 -18.39 17.26 2.91
N ARG A 156 -17.14 16.88 2.73
CA ARG A 156 -15.95 17.61 3.16
C ARG A 156 -15.35 18.51 2.07
N LEU A 157 -15.64 18.20 0.83
CA LEU A 157 -15.30 18.99 -0.36
C LEU A 157 -16.56 19.19 -1.18
N THR A 158 -16.56 20.21 -2.03
CA THR A 158 -17.65 20.50 -2.96
C THR A 158 -17.37 19.93 -4.35
N MET A 159 -18.43 19.72 -5.14
CA MET A 159 -18.32 19.32 -6.54
C MET A 159 -17.48 20.33 -7.35
N GLN A 160 -17.62 21.63 -7.06
CA GLN A 160 -16.86 22.67 -7.75
C GLN A 160 -15.35 22.55 -7.45
N GLN A 161 -14.98 22.25 -6.21
CA GLN A 161 -13.56 22.08 -5.86
C GLN A 161 -12.89 20.94 -6.63
N ILE A 162 -13.58 19.82 -6.86
CA ILE A 162 -13.03 18.74 -7.66
C ILE A 162 -13.15 18.99 -9.16
N ALA A 163 -14.13 19.76 -9.62
CA ALA A 163 -14.22 20.18 -11.01
C ALA A 163 -13.07 21.14 -11.39
N ASP A 164 -12.53 21.87 -10.41
CA ASP A 164 -11.37 22.75 -10.56
C ASP A 164 -10.06 22.06 -10.10
N PHE A 165 -9.98 20.74 -10.29
CA PHE A 165 -8.78 19.97 -9.99
C PHE A 165 -7.52 20.57 -10.62
N ARG A 166 -6.45 20.72 -9.82
CA ARG A 166 -5.18 21.36 -10.21
C ARG A 166 -5.28 22.88 -10.54
N GLN A 167 -6.34 23.53 -10.12
CA GLN A 167 -6.57 24.95 -10.29
C GLN A 167 -6.73 25.62 -8.92
N GLU A 168 -5.69 25.53 -8.09
CA GLU A 168 -5.71 25.97 -6.68
C GLU A 168 -6.00 27.47 -6.55
N THR A 169 -5.66 28.29 -7.55
CA THR A 169 -5.97 29.73 -7.59
C THR A 169 -7.46 30.02 -7.75
N LEU A 170 -8.23 29.05 -8.25
CA LEU A 170 -9.68 29.10 -8.34
C LEU A 170 -10.38 28.45 -7.13
N GLY A 171 -9.62 28.01 -6.14
CA GLY A 171 -10.14 27.28 -4.99
C GLY A 171 -10.28 25.78 -5.21
N GLY A 172 -9.74 25.25 -6.31
CA GLY A 172 -9.72 23.84 -6.62
C GLY A 172 -8.77 23.03 -5.72
N VAL A 173 -8.91 21.71 -5.78
CA VAL A 173 -8.06 20.78 -5.00
C VAL A 173 -6.66 20.67 -5.60
N SER A 174 -5.66 20.46 -4.75
CA SER A 174 -4.26 20.42 -5.14
C SER A 174 -3.91 19.17 -5.97
N SER A 175 -2.87 19.29 -6.79
CA SER A 175 -2.35 18.17 -7.62
C SER A 175 -1.93 16.97 -6.79
N TYR A 176 -1.21 17.24 -5.70
CA TYR A 176 -0.69 16.24 -4.76
C TYR A 176 -1.03 16.63 -3.33
N PRO A 177 -1.07 15.65 -2.42
CA PRO A 177 -1.24 15.91 -0.99
C PRO A 177 -0.20 16.90 -0.48
N HIS A 178 -0.66 18.03 0.06
CA HIS A 178 0.23 19.02 0.66
C HIS A 178 -0.49 19.87 1.72
N PRO A 179 -0.04 19.84 3.00
CA PRO A 179 -0.66 20.59 4.09
C PRO A 179 -0.68 22.11 3.89
N ARG A 180 0.26 22.69 3.14
CA ARG A 180 0.24 24.15 2.83
C ARG A 180 -0.84 24.51 1.82
N ARG A 181 -1.18 23.59 0.89
CA ARG A 181 -2.20 23.84 -0.13
C ARG A 181 -3.61 23.58 0.40
N MET A 182 -3.76 22.54 1.20
CA MET A 182 -5.03 22.16 1.83
C MET A 182 -4.82 21.93 3.35
N PRO A 183 -4.65 23.02 4.15
CA PRO A 183 -4.14 22.96 5.52
C PRO A 183 -5.08 22.25 6.52
N LYS A 184 -6.36 22.15 6.22
CA LYS A 184 -7.35 21.44 7.06
C LYS A 184 -7.61 20.01 6.58
N PHE A 185 -7.04 19.62 5.44
CA PHE A 185 -7.30 18.33 4.80
C PHE A 185 -6.11 17.40 4.90
N TRP A 186 -4.98 17.73 4.27
CA TRP A 186 -3.83 16.83 4.21
C TRP A 186 -2.98 16.89 5.49
N GLN A 187 -2.66 15.71 6.03
CA GLN A 187 -1.84 15.57 7.23
C GLN A 187 -0.34 15.63 6.91
N ALA A 188 0.06 15.11 5.77
CA ALA A 188 1.45 15.07 5.30
C ALA A 188 1.54 15.33 3.81
N PRO A 189 2.67 15.87 3.31
CA PRO A 189 2.93 15.94 1.88
C PRO A 189 3.34 14.55 1.38
N THR A 190 2.92 14.20 0.16
CA THR A 190 3.36 12.99 -0.52
C THR A 190 3.71 13.26 -1.98
N VAL A 191 4.68 12.50 -2.45
CA VAL A 191 5.15 12.49 -3.82
C VAL A 191 5.62 11.06 -4.14
N SER A 192 5.79 10.69 -5.40
CA SER A 192 6.10 9.33 -5.83
C SER A 192 7.58 9.09 -6.16
N MET A 193 8.50 9.68 -5.39
CA MET A 193 9.95 9.65 -5.63
C MET A 193 10.75 9.19 -4.40
N GLY A 194 10.24 8.21 -3.65
CA GLY A 194 10.91 7.64 -2.49
C GLY A 194 10.81 8.46 -1.19
N LEU A 195 10.43 9.73 -1.27
CA LEU A 195 10.31 10.61 -0.09
C LEU A 195 9.11 10.27 0.79
N GLY A 196 8.03 9.77 0.19
CA GLY A 196 6.83 9.35 0.92
C GLY A 196 7.10 8.24 1.94
N PRO A 197 7.66 7.09 1.53
CA PRO A 197 8.03 6.00 2.44
C PRO A 197 8.97 6.43 3.54
N MET A 198 10.02 7.19 3.20
CA MET A 198 10.97 7.73 4.16
C MET A 198 10.27 8.65 5.18
N THR A 199 9.42 9.55 4.73
CA THR A 199 8.64 10.44 5.61
C THR A 199 7.71 9.63 6.52
N ALA A 200 7.08 8.57 6.02
CA ALA A 200 6.21 7.70 6.82
C ALA A 200 6.98 7.01 7.95
N LEU A 201 8.18 6.51 7.68
CA LEU A 201 9.06 5.93 8.70
C LEU A 201 9.42 6.93 9.79
N TYR A 202 9.83 8.13 9.43
CA TYR A 202 10.16 9.17 10.41
C TYR A 202 8.92 9.67 11.16
N GLN A 203 7.75 9.70 10.55
CA GLN A 203 6.50 9.99 11.26
C GLN A 203 6.15 8.89 12.29
N ALA A 204 6.29 7.63 11.92
CA ALA A 204 6.08 6.51 12.82
C ALA A 204 7.04 6.56 14.02
N ARG A 205 8.33 6.83 13.76
CA ARG A 205 9.35 7.04 14.77
C ARG A 205 9.02 8.22 15.69
N PHE A 206 8.61 9.33 15.10
CA PHE A 206 8.23 10.52 15.87
C PHE A 206 6.98 10.30 16.72
N TYR A 207 6.03 9.51 16.25
CA TYR A 207 4.87 9.11 17.04
C TYR A 207 5.30 8.33 18.30
N LYS A 208 6.21 7.36 18.18
CA LYS A 208 6.77 6.64 19.33
C LYS A 208 7.50 7.58 20.30
N TYR A 209 8.23 8.55 19.77
CA TYR A 209 8.85 9.58 20.60
C TYR A 209 7.81 10.40 21.37
N LEU A 210 6.75 10.87 20.73
CA LEU A 210 5.67 11.62 21.41
C LEU A 210 4.95 10.78 22.47
N GLU A 211 4.72 9.50 22.18
CA GLU A 211 4.16 8.54 23.13
C GLU A 211 5.08 8.36 24.37
N SER A 212 6.37 8.17 24.16
CA SER A 212 7.34 8.02 25.24
C SER A 212 7.49 9.28 26.10
N ARG A 213 7.20 10.46 25.53
CA ARG A 213 7.21 11.75 26.23
C ARG A 213 5.87 12.08 26.90
N GLY A 214 4.85 11.24 26.76
CA GLY A 214 3.49 11.51 27.25
C GLY A 214 2.77 12.64 26.52
N LEU A 215 3.24 13.03 25.33
CA LEU A 215 2.64 14.07 24.49
C LEU A 215 1.58 13.52 23.53
N LYS A 216 1.50 12.21 23.42
CA LYS A 216 0.51 11.47 22.61
C LYS A 216 0.08 10.22 23.41
N PRO A 217 -1.19 9.77 23.32
CA PRO A 217 -1.63 8.52 23.95
C PRO A 217 -0.82 7.31 23.46
N GLN A 218 -0.47 6.39 24.35
CA GLN A 218 0.36 5.19 24.06
C GLN A 218 -0.43 4.02 23.45
N ASN A 219 -1.55 4.24 22.86
CA ASN A 219 -2.44 3.21 22.32
C ASN A 219 -2.57 3.24 20.81
N GLY A 220 -1.46 3.46 20.15
CA GLY A 220 -1.13 2.95 18.86
C GLY A 220 -1.82 3.51 17.64
N GLY A 221 -1.74 4.81 17.36
CA GLY A 221 -2.03 5.29 16.01
C GLY A 221 -1.04 4.70 15.00
N LYS A 222 -1.54 4.16 13.89
CA LYS A 222 -0.71 3.61 12.80
C LYS A 222 -0.39 4.68 11.77
N VAL A 223 0.74 4.53 11.11
CA VAL A 223 1.12 5.28 9.91
C VAL A 223 0.94 4.35 8.73
N TRP A 224 -0.15 4.54 7.99
CA TRP A 224 -0.44 3.81 6.77
C TRP A 224 0.13 4.56 5.57
N HIS A 225 1.00 3.91 4.83
CA HIS A 225 1.60 4.49 3.65
C HIS A 225 1.38 3.62 2.42
N PHE A 226 0.71 4.19 1.41
CA PHE A 226 0.54 3.56 0.11
C PHE A 226 1.68 3.97 -0.82
N VAL A 227 2.38 2.99 -1.37
CA VAL A 227 3.57 3.17 -2.20
C VAL A 227 3.50 2.30 -3.46
N GLY A 228 4.03 2.76 -4.56
CA GLY A 228 4.13 1.97 -5.80
C GLY A 228 5.38 1.10 -5.84
N ASP A 229 5.29 0.00 -6.60
CA ASP A 229 6.42 -0.89 -6.86
C ASP A 229 7.60 -0.19 -7.54
N GLY A 230 7.34 0.74 -8.45
CA GLY A 230 8.39 1.55 -9.06
C GLY A 230 9.02 2.57 -8.11
N GLU A 231 8.26 3.04 -7.10
CA GLU A 231 8.77 3.97 -6.09
C GLU A 231 9.69 3.27 -5.08
N ILE A 232 9.48 1.99 -4.82
CA ILE A 232 10.35 1.19 -3.93
C ILE A 232 11.79 1.09 -4.46
N ASP A 233 12.03 1.25 -5.75
CA ASP A 233 13.36 1.26 -6.34
C ASP A 233 14.21 2.50 -6.01
N GLU A 234 13.62 3.53 -5.40
CA GLU A 234 14.37 4.73 -5.03
C GLU A 234 15.37 4.42 -3.90
N PRO A 235 16.65 4.82 -4.06
CA PRO A 235 17.73 4.47 -3.13
C PRO A 235 17.46 4.90 -1.68
N GLU A 236 16.73 5.99 -1.48
CA GLU A 236 16.38 6.54 -0.17
C GLU A 236 15.57 5.55 0.68
N ILE A 237 14.77 4.70 0.04
CA ILE A 237 13.95 3.70 0.72
C ILE A 237 14.85 2.61 1.30
N TYR A 238 15.76 2.07 0.50
CA TYR A 238 16.66 1.01 0.95
C TYR A 238 17.54 1.43 2.13
N GLY A 239 17.93 2.70 2.18
CA GLY A 239 18.69 3.24 3.31
C GLY A 239 17.89 3.35 4.61
N THR A 240 16.57 3.42 4.53
CA THR A 240 15.70 3.72 5.67
C THR A 240 14.92 2.53 6.24
N ILE A 241 14.58 1.52 5.43
CA ILE A 241 13.74 0.39 5.90
C ILE A 241 14.34 -0.36 7.10
N GLY A 242 15.66 -0.51 7.15
CA GLY A 242 16.34 -1.14 8.29
C GLY A 242 16.18 -0.38 9.61
N LEU A 243 15.89 0.93 9.59
CA LEU A 243 15.62 1.72 10.77
C LEU A 243 14.34 1.26 11.49
N ALA A 244 13.29 1.01 10.75
CA ALA A 244 12.00 0.61 11.31
C ALA A 244 12.09 -0.69 12.13
N ALA A 245 12.80 -1.69 11.60
CA ALA A 245 13.00 -2.95 12.30
C ALA A 245 13.91 -2.79 13.54
N ARG A 246 15.01 -2.04 13.44
CA ARG A 246 15.91 -1.78 14.58
C ARG A 246 15.22 -1.08 15.74
N GLU A 247 14.30 -0.16 15.46
CA GLU A 247 13.54 0.59 16.47
C GLU A 247 12.20 -0.07 16.80
N ASN A 248 11.91 -1.23 16.21
CA ASN A 248 10.68 -1.98 16.39
C ASN A 248 9.42 -1.10 16.21
N LEU A 249 9.35 -0.39 15.08
CA LEU A 249 8.23 0.50 14.77
C LEU A 249 6.99 -0.29 14.39
N ASP A 250 6.29 -0.82 15.37
CA ASP A 250 5.06 -1.59 15.21
C ASP A 250 3.86 -0.74 14.70
N ASN A 251 4.07 0.55 14.56
CA ASN A 251 3.08 1.52 14.12
C ASN A 251 3.23 1.96 12.67
N VAL A 252 4.07 1.32 11.86
CA VAL A 252 4.18 1.61 10.42
C VAL A 252 3.71 0.43 9.58
N VAL A 253 2.86 0.71 8.60
CA VAL A 253 2.36 -0.26 7.62
C VAL A 253 2.54 0.31 6.22
N PHE A 254 3.34 -0.36 5.40
CA PHE A 254 3.44 -0.06 3.98
C PHE A 254 2.48 -0.96 3.19
N VAL A 255 1.67 -0.35 2.33
CA VAL A 255 0.82 -1.05 1.36
C VAL A 255 1.41 -0.81 -0.02
N ILE A 256 2.09 -1.82 -0.54
CA ILE A 256 2.89 -1.73 -1.76
C ILE A 256 2.03 -2.20 -2.94
N ASN A 257 1.61 -1.24 -3.77
CA ASN A 257 0.79 -1.47 -4.95
C ASN A 257 1.65 -1.98 -6.12
N CYS A 258 1.78 -3.30 -6.22
CA CYS A 258 2.53 -3.96 -7.29
C CYS A 258 1.65 -4.13 -8.53
N ASN A 259 1.53 -3.08 -9.32
CA ASN A 259 0.83 -3.10 -10.60
C ASN A 259 1.74 -3.43 -11.79
N LEU A 260 3.02 -3.72 -11.55
CA LEU A 260 4.08 -4.16 -12.45
C LEU A 260 4.47 -3.13 -13.52
N GLN A 261 4.05 -1.87 -13.40
CA GLN A 261 4.29 -0.85 -14.43
C GLN A 261 4.91 0.43 -13.87
N ARG A 262 5.94 0.90 -14.56
CA ARG A 262 6.49 2.25 -14.46
C ARG A 262 5.87 3.21 -15.47
N LEU A 263 6.47 4.40 -15.57
CA LEU A 263 6.08 5.45 -16.50
C LEU A 263 6.18 5.00 -17.97
N ASP A 264 7.22 4.26 -18.30
CA ASP A 264 7.68 3.92 -19.66
C ASP A 264 7.61 2.42 -19.97
N GLY A 265 7.16 1.58 -19.04
CA GLY A 265 7.09 0.14 -19.26
C GLY A 265 6.93 -0.68 -17.97
N PRO A 266 7.21 -1.98 -18.03
CA PRO A 266 7.17 -2.84 -16.85
C PRO A 266 8.31 -2.51 -15.87
N VAL A 267 8.05 -2.65 -14.56
CA VAL A 267 9.08 -2.44 -13.52
C VAL A 267 10.22 -3.44 -13.69
N ARG A 268 9.87 -4.70 -13.94
CA ARG A 268 10.83 -5.77 -14.32
C ARG A 268 10.28 -6.53 -15.53
N GLY A 269 10.99 -6.50 -16.63
CA GLY A 269 10.61 -7.29 -17.81
C GLY A 269 11.00 -8.76 -17.68
N ASN A 270 12.15 -9.01 -17.08
CA ASN A 270 12.81 -10.32 -16.96
C ASN A 270 13.08 -10.74 -15.50
N GLY A 271 12.28 -10.29 -14.57
CA GLY A 271 12.35 -10.59 -13.15
C GLY A 271 10.97 -10.62 -12.51
N LYS A 272 10.93 -10.62 -11.17
CA LYS A 272 9.72 -10.59 -10.35
C LYS A 272 9.87 -9.55 -9.24
N ILE A 273 9.27 -8.40 -9.42
CA ILE A 273 9.37 -7.30 -8.45
C ILE A 273 8.80 -7.69 -7.08
N ILE A 274 7.71 -8.47 -7.02
CA ILE A 274 7.11 -8.92 -5.77
C ILE A 274 8.12 -9.72 -4.95
N GLN A 275 8.84 -10.64 -5.58
CA GLN A 275 9.85 -11.46 -4.92
C GLN A 275 11.12 -10.66 -4.55
N GLU A 276 11.46 -9.63 -5.31
CA GLU A 276 12.55 -8.72 -4.97
C GLU A 276 12.19 -7.88 -3.74
N VAL A 277 11.01 -7.28 -3.74
CA VAL A 277 10.51 -6.47 -2.62
C VAL A 277 10.36 -7.32 -1.35
N GLU A 278 9.84 -8.55 -1.46
CA GLU A 278 9.76 -9.48 -0.33
C GLU A 278 11.13 -9.68 0.33
N ARG A 279 12.17 -9.99 -0.47
CA ARG A 279 13.54 -10.19 0.05
C ARG A 279 14.08 -8.96 0.77
N HIS A 280 13.85 -7.77 0.21
CA HIS A 280 14.36 -6.52 0.78
C HIS A 280 13.74 -6.24 2.15
N PHE A 281 12.41 -6.30 2.25
CA PHE A 281 11.72 -6.03 3.50
C PHE A 281 11.96 -7.14 4.54
N PHE A 282 11.91 -8.40 4.12
CA PHE A 282 12.18 -9.53 4.99
C PHE A 282 13.63 -9.50 5.50
N GLY A 283 14.61 -9.24 4.62
CA GLY A 283 16.02 -9.08 5.00
C GLY A 283 16.28 -7.89 5.92
N ALA A 284 15.43 -6.85 5.86
CA ALA A 284 15.48 -5.71 6.76
C ALA A 284 14.76 -5.95 8.11
N GLY A 285 14.13 -7.11 8.31
CA GLY A 285 13.45 -7.50 9.56
C GLY A 285 11.99 -7.04 9.67
N TRP A 286 11.32 -6.81 8.55
CA TRP A 286 9.88 -6.52 8.51
C TRP A 286 9.05 -7.81 8.47
N ASP A 287 7.83 -7.75 9.01
CA ASP A 287 6.79 -8.73 8.69
C ASP A 287 6.27 -8.45 7.28
N VAL A 288 6.28 -9.47 6.40
CA VAL A 288 5.90 -9.33 5.00
C VAL A 288 4.65 -10.15 4.71
N ILE A 289 3.63 -9.50 4.17
CA ILE A 289 2.36 -10.11 3.80
C ILE A 289 2.15 -9.95 2.30
N LYS A 290 2.09 -11.05 1.57
CA LYS A 290 1.79 -11.05 0.12
C LYS A 290 0.29 -11.29 -0.13
N VAL A 291 -0.28 -10.49 -1.03
CA VAL A 291 -1.66 -10.63 -1.54
C VAL A 291 -1.59 -10.65 -3.06
N ILE A 292 -1.46 -11.85 -3.63
CA ILE A 292 -1.18 -12.07 -5.06
C ILE A 292 -2.45 -12.49 -5.81
N TRP A 293 -3.15 -13.48 -5.27
CA TRP A 293 -4.29 -14.15 -5.89
C TRP A 293 -5.58 -13.83 -5.13
N SER A 294 -6.66 -13.57 -5.88
CA SER A 294 -7.99 -13.41 -5.29
C SER A 294 -8.59 -14.75 -4.87
N SER A 295 -9.72 -14.72 -4.20
CA SER A 295 -10.53 -15.91 -3.88
C SER A 295 -10.98 -16.70 -5.11
N ASP A 296 -10.99 -16.08 -6.29
CA ASP A 296 -11.28 -16.78 -7.55
C ASP A 296 -10.28 -17.93 -7.83
N TRP A 297 -9.10 -17.89 -7.25
CA TRP A 297 -8.02 -18.88 -7.42
C TRP A 297 -8.00 -19.97 -6.34
N ASP A 298 -8.67 -19.76 -5.22
CA ASP A 298 -8.53 -20.63 -4.04
C ASP A 298 -8.89 -22.10 -4.35
N ALA A 299 -10.00 -22.34 -5.06
CA ALA A 299 -10.40 -23.68 -5.43
C ALA A 299 -9.45 -24.37 -6.43
N LEU A 300 -8.82 -23.59 -7.33
CA LEU A 300 -7.83 -24.13 -8.27
C LEU A 300 -6.53 -24.47 -7.55
N LEU A 301 -6.06 -23.59 -6.68
CA LEU A 301 -4.85 -23.78 -5.90
C LEU A 301 -4.98 -24.93 -4.90
N ALA A 302 -6.17 -25.15 -4.32
CA ALA A 302 -6.43 -26.28 -3.45
C ALA A 302 -6.37 -27.65 -4.18
N ARG A 303 -6.55 -27.67 -5.50
CA ARG A 303 -6.41 -28.87 -6.33
C ARG A 303 -4.99 -29.12 -6.83
N ASP A 304 -4.09 -28.16 -6.64
CA ASP A 304 -2.68 -28.24 -7.05
C ASP A 304 -1.83 -28.92 -5.96
N GLU A 305 -2.25 -30.12 -5.54
CA GLU A 305 -1.61 -30.88 -4.45
C GLU A 305 -0.11 -31.10 -4.69
N ASP A 306 0.28 -31.34 -5.93
CA ASP A 306 1.68 -31.53 -6.33
C ASP A 306 2.46 -30.22 -6.58
N GLY A 307 1.81 -29.05 -6.46
CA GLY A 307 2.41 -27.73 -6.66
C GLY A 307 2.93 -27.44 -8.08
N VAL A 308 2.33 -28.06 -9.11
CA VAL A 308 2.78 -27.86 -10.51
C VAL A 308 2.42 -26.47 -11.02
N LEU A 309 1.24 -25.97 -10.66
CA LEU A 309 0.81 -24.62 -10.99
C LEU A 309 1.62 -23.58 -10.21
N LEU A 310 1.90 -23.86 -8.94
CA LEU A 310 2.79 -23.04 -8.12
C LEU A 310 4.19 -22.96 -8.74
N THR A 311 4.76 -24.09 -9.15
CA THR A 311 6.05 -24.14 -9.85
C THR A 311 6.00 -23.32 -11.14
N ARG A 312 4.89 -23.36 -11.88
CA ARG A 312 4.69 -22.51 -13.05
C ARG A 312 4.68 -21.03 -12.70
N PHE A 313 3.98 -20.64 -11.65
CA PHE A 313 3.97 -19.26 -11.17
C PHE A 313 5.37 -18.78 -10.79
N GLU A 314 6.20 -19.66 -10.22
CA GLU A 314 7.62 -19.35 -9.93
C GLU A 314 8.47 -19.16 -11.19
N ARG A 315 8.17 -19.84 -12.28
CA ARG A 315 8.91 -19.72 -13.54
C ARG A 315 8.47 -18.51 -14.39
N LEU A 316 7.22 -18.07 -14.28
CA LEU A 316 6.70 -16.94 -15.04
C LEU A 316 7.30 -15.62 -14.54
N LEU A 317 7.59 -14.72 -15.47
CA LEU A 317 8.17 -13.40 -15.22
C LEU A 317 7.12 -12.30 -15.23
N ASP A 318 7.43 -11.13 -14.66
CA ASP A 318 6.52 -9.99 -14.62
C ASP A 318 6.08 -9.55 -16.02
N GLY A 319 6.95 -9.63 -17.02
CA GLY A 319 6.60 -9.34 -18.41
C GLY A 319 5.47 -10.24 -18.95
N GLN A 320 5.47 -11.52 -18.60
CA GLN A 320 4.42 -12.47 -19.00
C GLN A 320 3.10 -12.20 -18.22
N PHE A 321 3.17 -11.89 -16.94
CA PHE A 321 1.99 -11.47 -16.17
C PHE A 321 1.41 -10.15 -16.69
N GLN A 322 2.25 -9.24 -17.15
CA GLN A 322 1.85 -7.99 -17.79
C GLN A 322 1.17 -8.25 -19.14
N GLU A 323 1.70 -9.18 -19.94
CA GLU A 323 1.10 -9.59 -21.21
C GLU A 323 -0.31 -10.14 -21.00
N MET A 324 -0.50 -11.06 -20.03
CA MET A 324 -1.82 -11.59 -19.67
C MET A 324 -2.79 -10.48 -19.26
N ALA A 325 -2.35 -9.54 -18.40
CA ALA A 325 -3.19 -8.45 -17.93
C ALA A 325 -3.60 -7.49 -19.05
N SER A 326 -2.66 -7.18 -19.97
CA SER A 326 -2.91 -6.23 -21.08
C SER A 326 -3.79 -6.82 -22.19
N ALA A 327 -3.67 -8.12 -22.43
CA ALA A 327 -4.49 -8.82 -23.41
C ALA A 327 -5.92 -9.05 -22.89
N ASN A 328 -6.07 -9.30 -21.59
CA ASN A 328 -7.32 -9.74 -20.98
C ASN A 328 -7.95 -10.91 -21.75
N ASP A 329 -7.12 -11.89 -22.11
CA ASP A 329 -7.43 -13.03 -22.95
C ASP A 329 -7.14 -14.33 -22.19
N GLY A 330 -8.17 -15.13 -21.93
CA GLY A 330 -8.05 -16.40 -21.23
C GLY A 330 -7.30 -17.47 -22.00
N ALA A 331 -7.42 -17.48 -23.33
CA ALA A 331 -6.68 -18.43 -24.18
C ALA A 331 -5.18 -18.17 -24.10
N LEU A 332 -4.76 -16.88 -24.15
CA LEU A 332 -3.37 -16.49 -23.93
C LEU A 332 -2.91 -16.85 -22.51
N THR A 333 -3.74 -16.57 -21.50
CA THR A 333 -3.43 -16.90 -20.10
C THR A 333 -3.23 -18.41 -19.93
N ARG A 334 -4.13 -19.23 -20.48
CA ARG A 334 -4.01 -20.70 -20.51
C ARG A 334 -2.72 -21.13 -21.19
N LYS A 335 -2.43 -20.59 -22.36
CA LYS A 335 -1.21 -20.91 -23.11
C LYS A 335 0.06 -20.62 -22.30
N LEU A 336 0.13 -19.49 -21.59
CA LEU A 336 1.29 -19.13 -20.78
C LEU A 336 1.40 -19.99 -19.52
N PHE A 337 0.28 -20.38 -18.92
CA PHE A 337 0.29 -21.28 -17.77
C PHE A 337 0.63 -22.72 -18.15
N VAL A 338 0.02 -23.27 -19.18
CA VAL A 338 0.34 -24.61 -19.66
C VAL A 338 1.80 -24.70 -20.09
N GLY A 339 2.27 -23.74 -20.88
CA GLY A 339 3.63 -23.75 -21.40
C GLY A 339 3.88 -24.88 -22.40
N ASN A 340 5.14 -25.32 -22.50
CA ASN A 340 5.59 -26.40 -23.38
C ASN A 340 6.79 -27.17 -22.78
N ASP A 341 6.70 -27.53 -21.53
CA ASP A 341 7.71 -28.24 -20.75
C ASP A 341 7.10 -29.42 -19.98
N GLU A 342 7.84 -30.02 -19.07
CA GLU A 342 7.46 -31.18 -18.28
C GLU A 342 6.22 -30.99 -17.39
N LEU A 343 5.78 -29.76 -17.15
CA LEU A 343 4.60 -29.44 -16.32
C LEU A 343 3.32 -29.34 -17.17
N SER A 344 3.44 -29.25 -18.49
CA SER A 344 2.35 -28.84 -19.40
C SER A 344 1.12 -29.71 -19.30
N ASP A 345 1.26 -31.02 -19.36
CA ASP A 345 0.12 -31.95 -19.34
C ASP A 345 -0.65 -31.90 -18.01
N ARG A 346 0.09 -31.79 -16.91
CA ARG A 346 -0.49 -31.70 -15.56
C ARG A 346 -1.24 -30.39 -15.33
N ILE A 347 -0.65 -29.27 -15.78
CA ILE A 347 -1.32 -27.96 -15.71
C ILE A 347 -2.53 -27.91 -16.64
N ALA A 348 -2.44 -28.50 -17.84
CA ALA A 348 -3.58 -28.61 -18.75
C ALA A 348 -4.75 -29.38 -18.11
N ALA A 349 -4.44 -30.48 -17.40
CA ALA A 349 -5.45 -31.25 -16.67
C ALA A 349 -6.08 -30.44 -15.52
N LEU A 350 -5.31 -29.69 -14.73
CA LEU A 350 -5.81 -28.82 -13.67
C LEU A 350 -6.75 -27.72 -14.20
N LEU A 351 -6.49 -27.22 -15.40
CA LEU A 351 -7.28 -26.15 -16.03
C LEU A 351 -8.41 -26.64 -16.93
N ALA A 352 -8.64 -27.97 -17.05
CA ALA A 352 -9.54 -28.55 -18.03
C ALA A 352 -11.01 -28.12 -17.86
N ASP A 353 -11.45 -27.91 -16.63
CA ASP A 353 -12.82 -27.52 -16.27
C ASP A 353 -13.02 -25.99 -16.21
N ILE A 354 -11.98 -25.20 -16.41
CA ILE A 354 -12.02 -23.73 -16.37
C ILE A 354 -12.05 -23.22 -17.81
N SER A 355 -13.09 -22.53 -18.22
CA SER A 355 -13.16 -21.93 -19.56
C SER A 355 -12.18 -20.74 -19.68
N ASP A 356 -11.82 -20.39 -20.91
CA ASP A 356 -10.97 -19.22 -21.17
C ASP A 356 -11.65 -17.93 -20.69
N GLU A 357 -12.97 -17.84 -20.80
CA GLU A 357 -13.72 -16.69 -20.30
C GLU A 357 -13.66 -16.59 -18.76
N GLN A 358 -13.74 -17.71 -18.05
CA GLN A 358 -13.56 -17.75 -16.60
C GLN A 358 -12.13 -17.35 -16.22
N LEU A 359 -11.13 -17.91 -16.90
CA LEU A 359 -9.72 -17.63 -16.64
C LEU A 359 -9.37 -16.14 -16.85
N ALA A 360 -9.96 -15.50 -17.87
CA ALA A 360 -9.79 -14.07 -18.11
C ALA A 360 -10.42 -13.20 -17.00
N LYS A 361 -11.46 -13.67 -16.32
CA LYS A 361 -12.15 -12.95 -15.24
C LYS A 361 -11.53 -13.13 -13.86
N MET A 362 -10.63 -14.09 -13.68
CA MET A 362 -9.97 -14.35 -12.39
C MET A 362 -9.09 -13.16 -11.98
N ARG A 363 -9.43 -12.54 -10.86
CA ARG A 363 -8.82 -11.28 -10.38
C ARG A 363 -7.45 -11.50 -9.76
N ARG A 364 -6.70 -10.43 -9.60
CA ARG A 364 -5.52 -10.39 -8.73
C ARG A 364 -5.96 -10.07 -7.29
N GLY A 365 -5.13 -10.45 -6.31
CA GLY A 365 -5.47 -10.32 -4.89
C GLY A 365 -5.78 -8.90 -4.45
N GLY A 366 -5.15 -7.90 -5.06
CA GLY A 366 -5.41 -6.49 -4.75
C GLY A 366 -6.79 -5.96 -5.20
N HIS A 367 -7.56 -6.77 -5.92
CA HIS A 367 -8.94 -6.47 -6.33
C HIS A 367 -9.97 -7.34 -5.59
N ASP A 368 -9.55 -7.92 -4.47
CA ASP A 368 -10.36 -8.77 -3.61
C ASP A 368 -10.40 -8.20 -2.19
N ALA A 369 -11.57 -7.73 -1.77
CA ALA A 369 -11.73 -7.06 -0.49
C ALA A 369 -11.47 -8.00 0.71
N GLU A 370 -11.83 -9.28 0.59
CA GLU A 370 -11.63 -10.27 1.67
C GLU A 370 -10.14 -10.55 1.89
N LYS A 371 -9.37 -10.71 0.80
CA LYS A 371 -7.91 -10.91 0.87
C LYS A 371 -7.20 -9.68 1.45
N ILE A 372 -7.62 -8.48 1.04
CA ILE A 372 -7.07 -7.21 1.57
C ILE A 372 -7.44 -7.03 3.04
N TYR A 373 -8.68 -7.34 3.42
CA TYR A 373 -9.11 -7.27 4.81
C TYR A 373 -8.27 -8.19 5.71
N ALA A 374 -8.06 -9.43 5.30
CA ALA A 374 -7.24 -10.40 6.03
C ALA A 374 -5.80 -9.89 6.22
N ALA A 375 -5.21 -9.28 5.18
CA ALA A 375 -3.87 -8.71 5.26
C ALA A 375 -3.81 -7.52 6.25
N TYR A 376 -4.80 -6.63 6.22
CA TYR A 376 -4.86 -5.49 7.14
C TYR A 376 -5.14 -5.92 8.58
N ASP A 377 -6.01 -6.91 8.79
CA ASP A 377 -6.29 -7.47 10.11
C ASP A 377 -5.02 -8.08 10.75
N ARG A 378 -4.22 -8.81 9.96
CA ARG A 378 -2.92 -9.30 10.41
C ARG A 378 -1.95 -8.15 10.70
N ALA A 379 -1.88 -7.14 9.83
CA ALA A 379 -0.96 -6.02 9.98
C ALA A 379 -1.24 -5.17 11.23
N VAL A 380 -2.49 -4.96 11.62
CA VAL A 380 -2.80 -4.18 12.83
C VAL A 380 -2.42 -4.92 14.11
N LYS A 381 -2.32 -6.25 14.07
CA LYS A 381 -1.94 -7.13 15.19
C LYS A 381 -0.43 -7.37 15.28
N ALA A 382 0.33 -7.01 14.25
CA ALA A 382 1.78 -7.22 14.19
C ALA A 382 2.51 -6.38 15.26
N LYS A 383 3.62 -6.94 15.75
CA LYS A 383 4.46 -6.31 16.78
C LYS A 383 5.72 -5.64 16.24
N GLY A 384 5.83 -5.52 14.95
CA GLY A 384 6.91 -4.87 14.22
C GLY A 384 6.40 -4.14 12.98
N PRO A 385 7.28 -3.55 12.18
CA PRO A 385 6.90 -2.91 10.93
C PRO A 385 6.38 -3.93 9.92
N VAL A 386 5.35 -3.56 9.15
CA VAL A 386 4.68 -4.46 8.20
C VAL A 386 4.75 -3.92 6.78
N ALA A 387 5.13 -4.78 5.84
CA ALA A 387 5.04 -4.54 4.40
C ALA A 387 4.00 -5.48 3.77
N ILE A 388 2.93 -4.92 3.25
CA ILE A 388 1.88 -5.65 2.53
C ILE A 388 2.12 -5.48 1.04
N ILE A 389 2.53 -6.54 0.36
CA ILE A 389 2.84 -6.53 -1.07
C ILE A 389 1.62 -7.01 -1.84
N VAL A 390 1.00 -6.11 -2.57
CA VAL A 390 -0.32 -6.35 -3.18
C VAL A 390 -0.22 -6.34 -4.69
N LYS A 391 -0.50 -7.47 -5.33
CA LYS A 391 -0.56 -7.57 -6.79
C LYS A 391 -1.86 -7.02 -7.34
N THR A 392 -1.75 -6.01 -8.20
CA THR A 392 -2.88 -5.35 -8.86
C THR A 392 -2.70 -5.29 -10.38
N ILE A 393 -3.69 -4.74 -11.07
CA ILE A 393 -3.60 -4.40 -12.49
C ILE A 393 -3.73 -2.88 -12.62
N LYS A 394 -2.76 -2.24 -13.25
CA LYS A 394 -2.80 -0.81 -13.50
C LYS A 394 -3.97 -0.43 -14.39
N GLY A 395 -4.77 0.55 -13.96
CA GLY A 395 -5.98 0.93 -14.69
C GLY A 395 -7.10 -0.12 -14.63
N TYR A 396 -7.14 -0.94 -13.58
CA TYR A 396 -8.18 -1.95 -13.38
C TYR A 396 -9.59 -1.36 -13.53
N GLY A 397 -10.40 -2.00 -14.37
CA GLY A 397 -11.76 -1.55 -14.65
C GLY A 397 -11.89 -0.47 -15.73
N MET A 398 -10.79 0.09 -16.24
CA MET A 398 -10.82 1.14 -17.28
C MET A 398 -11.00 0.61 -18.70
N GLY A 399 -11.31 -0.66 -18.86
CA GLY A 399 -11.57 -1.30 -20.14
C GLY A 399 -10.33 -1.49 -21.02
N LYS A 400 -10.59 -1.96 -22.26
CA LYS A 400 -9.56 -2.36 -23.22
C LYS A 400 -8.58 -1.23 -23.61
N ALA A 401 -8.98 0.03 -23.43
CA ALA A 401 -8.16 1.17 -23.83
C ALA A 401 -6.94 1.38 -22.91
N ALA A 402 -7.06 1.06 -21.62
CA ALA A 402 -6.05 1.42 -20.62
C ALA A 402 -5.65 0.27 -19.68
N GLU A 403 -6.54 -0.67 -19.36
CA GLU A 403 -6.30 -1.72 -18.37
C GLU A 403 -5.08 -2.56 -18.71
N GLY A 404 -4.11 -2.63 -17.80
CA GLY A 404 -2.89 -3.42 -17.94
C GLY A 404 -1.91 -2.95 -19.02
N LYS A 405 -2.19 -1.89 -19.77
CA LYS A 405 -1.34 -1.45 -20.89
C LYS A 405 -0.19 -0.53 -20.43
N ASN A 406 0.94 -0.58 -21.13
CA ASN A 406 2.09 0.27 -20.85
C ASN A 406 1.74 1.76 -20.84
N LYS A 407 0.86 2.20 -21.74
CA LYS A 407 0.38 3.59 -21.78
C LYS A 407 -0.55 3.98 -20.61
N ALA A 408 -1.02 3.01 -19.81
CA ALA A 408 -2.00 3.28 -18.74
C ALA A 408 -1.50 4.33 -17.73
N HIS A 409 -0.21 4.35 -17.43
CA HIS A 409 0.37 5.34 -16.51
C HIS A 409 0.18 6.78 -16.99
N GLN A 410 0.32 7.01 -18.28
CA GLN A 410 0.21 8.35 -18.90
C GLN A 410 -1.19 8.64 -19.44
N THR A 411 -2.13 7.69 -19.32
CA THR A 411 -3.49 7.89 -19.79
C THR A 411 -4.15 9.00 -18.98
N LYS A 412 -4.39 10.11 -19.63
CA LYS A 412 -5.05 11.31 -19.08
C LYS A 412 -6.40 11.51 -19.73
N ASP A 413 -6.62 10.85 -20.86
CA ASP A 413 -7.81 10.95 -21.66
C ASP A 413 -8.29 9.55 -22.09
N LEU A 414 -9.58 9.43 -22.25
CA LEU A 414 -10.26 8.24 -22.79
C LEU A 414 -11.19 8.69 -23.89
N SER A 415 -11.22 7.93 -24.98
CA SER A 415 -12.22 8.14 -26.04
C SER A 415 -13.64 8.05 -25.47
N ASP A 416 -14.58 8.70 -26.14
CA ASP A 416 -16.00 8.69 -25.77
C ASP A 416 -16.54 7.27 -25.55
N ASP A 417 -16.20 6.34 -26.45
CA ASP A 417 -16.61 4.93 -26.34
C ASP A 417 -15.97 4.25 -25.11
N SER A 418 -14.72 4.57 -24.78
CA SER A 418 -14.06 4.03 -23.59
C SER A 418 -14.65 4.59 -22.30
N ARG A 419 -15.11 5.85 -22.30
CA ARG A 419 -15.82 6.45 -21.16
C ARG A 419 -17.16 5.73 -20.93
N VAL A 420 -17.90 5.43 -22.00
CA VAL A 420 -19.15 4.66 -21.94
C VAL A 420 -18.91 3.21 -21.50
N GLU A 421 -17.88 2.53 -22.03
CA GLU A 421 -17.49 1.18 -21.61
C GLU A 421 -17.20 1.15 -20.11
N THR A 422 -16.40 2.09 -19.60
CA THR A 422 -16.03 2.18 -18.19
C THR A 422 -17.26 2.45 -17.29
N LYS A 423 -18.13 3.40 -17.69
CA LYS A 423 -19.38 3.69 -16.99
C LYS A 423 -20.25 2.44 -16.84
N ASN A 424 -20.40 1.68 -17.93
CA ASN A 424 -21.18 0.44 -17.94
C ASN A 424 -20.56 -0.63 -17.04
N ARG A 425 -19.24 -0.80 -17.10
CA ARG A 425 -18.50 -1.75 -16.25
C ARG A 425 -18.63 -1.44 -14.76
N TYR A 426 -18.62 -0.16 -14.40
CA TYR A 426 -18.80 0.27 -13.00
C TYR A 426 -20.27 0.34 -12.56
N GLY A 427 -21.22 0.16 -13.50
CA GLY A 427 -22.65 0.24 -13.20
C GLY A 427 -23.12 1.63 -12.79
N ILE A 428 -22.52 2.69 -13.37
CA ILE A 428 -22.89 4.07 -13.05
C ILE A 428 -24.19 4.44 -13.80
N PRO A 429 -25.24 4.86 -13.10
CA PRO A 429 -26.58 5.06 -13.70
C PRO A 429 -26.71 6.46 -14.33
N ILE A 430 -25.83 6.79 -15.26
CA ILE A 430 -25.87 8.00 -16.10
C ILE A 430 -26.05 7.63 -17.56
N SER A 431 -26.53 8.57 -18.39
CA SER A 431 -26.65 8.37 -19.82
C SER A 431 -25.29 8.24 -20.50
N ASP A 432 -25.26 7.72 -21.72
CA ASP A 432 -24.01 7.64 -22.50
C ASP A 432 -23.46 9.03 -22.84
N GLU A 433 -24.35 10.00 -23.07
CA GLU A 433 -23.96 11.40 -23.30
C GLU A 433 -23.30 12.02 -22.05
N GLU A 434 -23.89 11.79 -20.89
CA GLU A 434 -23.29 12.23 -19.60
C GLU A 434 -21.95 11.53 -19.33
N ALA A 435 -21.80 10.27 -19.73
CA ALA A 435 -20.54 9.54 -19.61
C ALA A 435 -19.46 10.11 -20.55
N ARG A 436 -19.81 10.45 -21.80
CA ARG A 436 -18.88 11.13 -22.73
C ARG A 436 -18.43 12.47 -22.19
N ALA A 437 -19.31 13.21 -21.52
CA ALA A 437 -19.00 14.46 -20.84
C ALA A 437 -18.29 14.27 -19.48
N ALA A 438 -17.93 13.03 -19.12
CA ALA A 438 -17.32 12.69 -17.83
C ALA A 438 -18.04 13.32 -16.62
N LYS A 439 -19.39 13.26 -16.62
CA LYS A 439 -20.21 13.84 -15.55
C LYS A 439 -20.00 13.10 -14.24
N PHE A 440 -19.79 13.83 -13.14
CA PHE A 440 -19.77 13.26 -11.80
C PHE A 440 -21.14 12.68 -11.43
N TRP A 441 -21.10 11.58 -10.70
CA TRP A 441 -22.31 10.98 -10.16
C TRP A 441 -22.13 10.49 -8.73
N TYR A 442 -23.05 10.87 -7.87
CA TYR A 442 -23.14 10.38 -6.49
C TYR A 442 -24.60 10.02 -6.20
N PRO A 443 -24.86 8.94 -5.43
CA PRO A 443 -26.20 8.65 -4.95
C PRO A 443 -26.63 9.72 -3.92
N GLY A 444 -27.93 9.89 -3.77
CA GLY A 444 -28.47 10.84 -2.80
C GLY A 444 -28.13 10.49 -1.34
N PRO A 445 -28.40 11.40 -0.39
CA PRO A 445 -28.07 11.20 1.03
C PRO A 445 -28.79 10.00 1.67
N ASP A 446 -29.93 9.62 1.13
CA ASP A 446 -30.72 8.48 1.62
C ASP A 446 -30.37 7.14 1.00
N ALA A 447 -29.46 7.12 0.01
CA ALA A 447 -29.04 5.89 -0.63
C ALA A 447 -28.32 4.95 0.37
N PRO A 448 -28.49 3.63 0.21
CA PRO A 448 -27.83 2.65 1.08
C PRO A 448 -26.30 2.83 1.13
N GLU A 449 -25.69 3.11 0.00
CA GLU A 449 -24.25 3.34 -0.13
C GLU A 449 -23.79 4.54 0.70
N THR A 450 -24.54 5.64 0.65
CA THR A 450 -24.21 6.86 1.41
C THR A 450 -24.33 6.61 2.91
N LYS A 451 -25.42 5.99 3.33
CA LYS A 451 -25.62 5.64 4.74
C LYS A 451 -24.51 4.71 5.25
N TYR A 452 -24.21 3.65 4.50
CA TYR A 452 -23.16 2.71 4.84
C TYR A 452 -21.80 3.41 4.98
N LEU A 453 -21.38 4.16 3.97
CA LEU A 453 -20.11 4.90 3.98
C LEU A 453 -19.96 5.81 5.20
N LEU A 454 -21.01 6.57 5.52
CA LEU A 454 -21.00 7.50 6.66
C LEU A 454 -21.02 6.76 8.01
N GLU A 455 -21.77 5.67 8.13
CA GLU A 455 -21.81 4.82 9.33
C GLU A 455 -20.45 4.18 9.62
N ARG A 456 -19.79 3.64 8.59
CA ARG A 456 -18.44 3.07 8.73
C ARG A 456 -17.44 4.13 9.23
N ARG A 457 -17.46 5.33 8.64
CA ARG A 457 -16.59 6.42 9.10
C ARG A 457 -16.90 6.88 10.52
N LYS A 458 -18.18 6.95 10.88
CA LYS A 458 -18.61 7.28 12.24
C LYS A 458 -18.11 6.24 13.26
N ALA A 459 -18.20 4.96 12.94
CA ALA A 459 -17.70 3.87 13.78
C ALA A 459 -16.19 3.94 14.02
N LEU A 460 -15.43 4.48 13.06
CA LEU A 460 -13.97 4.67 13.13
C LEU A 460 -13.57 6.07 13.65
N GLY A 461 -14.49 6.81 14.26
CA GLY A 461 -14.24 8.10 14.90
C GLY A 461 -14.34 9.31 14.00
N GLY A 462 -14.68 9.16 12.71
CA GLY A 462 -14.89 10.24 11.76
C GLY A 462 -14.01 10.20 10.52
N PHE A 463 -13.92 11.32 9.83
CA PHE A 463 -13.28 11.40 8.53
C PHE A 463 -11.76 11.58 8.62
N LEU A 464 -11.05 10.99 7.64
CA LEU A 464 -9.63 11.17 7.38
C LEU A 464 -9.40 11.23 5.84
N PRO A 465 -8.31 11.85 5.35
CA PRO A 465 -7.35 12.65 6.11
C PRO A 465 -7.98 13.94 6.63
N GLU A 466 -7.62 14.34 7.81
CA GLU A 466 -8.04 15.61 8.40
C GLU A 466 -6.90 16.17 9.25
N ARG A 467 -6.71 17.47 9.18
CA ARG A 467 -5.73 18.17 10.00
C ARG A 467 -6.43 19.27 10.80
N SER A 468 -6.20 19.26 12.10
CA SER A 468 -6.66 20.31 12.99
C SER A 468 -5.51 21.25 13.33
N ASP A 469 -5.79 22.53 13.41
CA ASP A 469 -4.93 23.58 13.97
C ASP A 469 -5.38 23.99 15.37
N ALA A 470 -6.37 23.29 15.93
CA ALA A 470 -6.80 23.47 17.32
C ALA A 470 -5.81 22.79 18.27
N TYR A 471 -4.94 23.58 18.86
CA TYR A 471 -4.00 23.17 19.88
C TYR A 471 -3.97 24.18 21.02
N GLU A 472 -3.62 23.73 22.21
CA GLU A 472 -3.39 24.62 23.34
C GLU A 472 -2.18 25.53 23.05
N LYS A 473 -2.38 26.84 23.27
CA LYS A 473 -1.27 27.79 23.21
C LYS A 473 -0.40 27.60 24.44
N PHE A 474 0.90 27.53 24.23
CA PHE A 474 1.87 27.57 25.32
C PHE A 474 2.47 28.98 25.43
N ASN A 475 2.90 29.33 26.62
CA ASN A 475 3.56 30.61 26.87
C ASN A 475 4.98 30.56 26.31
N LEU A 476 5.33 31.55 25.50
CA LEU A 476 6.70 31.71 25.07
C LEU A 476 7.56 32.19 26.25
N PRO A 477 8.80 31.72 26.37
CA PRO A 477 9.71 32.25 27.37
C PRO A 477 9.98 33.73 27.12
N GLU A 478 10.14 34.49 28.21
CA GLU A 478 10.50 35.89 28.12
C GLU A 478 11.90 36.05 27.50
N LEU A 479 12.09 37.14 26.75
CA LEU A 479 13.33 37.42 26.03
C LEU A 479 14.54 37.49 27.01
N SER A 480 14.32 37.87 28.26
CA SER A 480 15.29 37.90 29.33
C SER A 480 15.95 36.54 29.60
N LEU A 481 15.34 35.43 29.22
CA LEU A 481 15.97 34.11 29.26
C LEU A 481 17.29 34.08 28.48
N PHE A 482 17.41 34.92 27.46
CA PHE A 482 18.56 35.00 26.57
C PHE A 482 19.45 36.23 26.80
N ASP A 483 19.34 36.90 27.95
CA ASP A 483 20.08 38.12 28.28
C ASP A 483 21.59 37.98 28.09
N LYS A 484 22.14 36.81 28.38
CA LYS A 484 23.58 36.52 28.20
C LYS A 484 23.97 36.63 26.71
N GLN A 485 23.17 36.08 25.82
CA GLN A 485 23.42 36.09 24.37
C GLN A 485 23.09 37.48 23.77
N LEU A 486 22.05 38.12 24.27
CA LEU A 486 21.65 39.47 23.83
C LEU A 486 22.70 40.56 24.18
N LYS A 487 23.37 40.41 25.30
CA LYS A 487 24.49 41.31 25.69
C LYS A 487 25.69 41.19 24.75
N GLY A 488 25.84 40.01 24.10
CA GLY A 488 26.97 39.74 23.24
C GLY A 488 28.34 39.81 23.95
N SER A 489 29.39 39.88 23.14
CA SER A 489 30.77 39.94 23.61
C SER A 489 31.40 41.33 23.39
N ALA A 490 30.61 42.35 23.06
CA ALA A 490 31.11 43.68 22.80
C ALA A 490 31.83 44.27 24.05
N GLY A 491 33.12 44.49 23.94
CA GLY A 491 33.95 45.09 24.99
C GLY A 491 34.75 44.10 25.85
N SER A 492 34.61 42.78 25.70
CA SER A 492 35.53 41.82 26.32
C SER A 492 36.74 41.64 25.41
N ALA A 493 37.79 42.40 25.68
CA ALA A 493 39.03 42.32 24.94
C ALA A 493 39.48 40.85 24.72
N GLY A 494 39.45 40.41 23.45
CA GLY A 494 40.14 39.21 23.01
C GLY A 494 39.45 37.86 23.20
N LYS A 495 38.11 37.79 23.40
CA LYS A 495 37.38 36.54 23.40
C LYS A 495 36.42 36.44 22.20
N ASP A 496 36.83 35.66 21.25
CA ASP A 496 35.92 35.22 20.19
C ASP A 496 34.90 34.21 20.75
N PHE A 497 33.65 34.36 20.37
CA PHE A 497 32.60 33.39 20.70
C PHE A 497 32.31 32.53 19.49
N SER A 498 32.36 31.20 19.68
CA SER A 498 31.83 30.27 18.67
C SER A 498 30.32 30.43 18.57
N THR A 499 29.82 30.56 17.34
CA THR A 499 28.39 30.58 17.07
C THR A 499 27.73 29.27 17.48
N THR A 500 28.43 28.13 17.29
CA THR A 500 27.99 26.81 17.77
C THR A 500 27.80 26.80 19.27
N ALA A 501 28.78 27.29 20.04
CA ALA A 501 28.66 27.35 21.50
C ALA A 501 27.51 28.25 21.96
N ALA A 502 27.28 29.38 21.29
CA ALA A 502 26.13 30.25 21.58
C ALA A 502 24.81 29.55 21.29
N THR A 503 24.72 28.81 20.18
CA THR A 503 23.53 28.03 19.82
C THR A 503 23.25 26.92 20.83
N VAL A 504 24.29 26.17 21.27
CA VAL A 504 24.16 25.12 22.30
C VAL A 504 23.68 25.71 23.61
N ASP A 505 24.16 26.89 23.98
CA ASP A 505 23.75 27.59 25.22
C ASP A 505 22.26 28.01 25.14
N ILE A 506 21.80 28.56 23.99
CA ILE A 506 20.38 28.88 23.74
C ILE A 506 19.53 27.61 23.81
N MET A 507 19.94 26.56 23.12
CA MET A 507 19.25 25.26 23.13
C MET A 507 19.13 24.68 24.54
N THR A 508 20.21 24.77 25.32
CA THR A 508 20.24 24.30 26.71
C THR A 508 19.23 25.06 27.58
N GLN A 509 19.12 26.39 27.40
CA GLN A 509 18.16 27.20 28.12
C GLN A 509 16.72 26.86 27.72
N LEU A 510 16.44 26.67 26.42
CA LEU A 510 15.14 26.27 25.93
C LEU A 510 14.71 24.90 26.44
N VAL A 511 15.59 23.89 26.37
CA VAL A 511 15.29 22.51 26.85
C VAL A 511 15.01 22.50 28.35
N ARG A 512 15.70 23.34 29.14
CA ARG A 512 15.52 23.46 30.61
C ARG A 512 14.32 24.30 31.00
N ASN A 513 13.73 25.07 30.08
CA ASN A 513 12.56 25.89 30.36
C ASN A 513 11.34 25.01 30.65
N GLN A 514 10.64 25.29 31.76
CA GLN A 514 9.50 24.46 32.21
C GLN A 514 8.29 24.51 31.26
N GLU A 515 8.07 25.63 30.58
CA GLU A 515 6.94 25.84 29.67
C GLU A 515 7.16 25.17 28.32
N VAL A 516 8.31 25.42 27.69
CA VAL A 516 8.54 25.00 26.31
C VAL A 516 9.49 23.80 26.19
N GLY A 517 10.28 23.48 27.23
CA GLY A 517 11.35 22.49 27.12
C GLY A 517 10.88 21.10 26.69
N LYS A 518 9.67 20.68 27.11
CA LYS A 518 9.08 19.41 26.71
C LYS A 518 8.78 19.31 25.20
N TYR A 519 8.68 20.45 24.50
CA TYR A 519 8.41 20.52 23.06
C TYR A 519 9.68 20.73 22.23
N ILE A 520 10.84 20.98 22.87
CA ILE A 520 12.11 21.19 22.17
C ILE A 520 12.80 19.86 21.93
N VAL A 521 13.08 19.56 20.67
CA VAL A 521 13.77 18.35 20.24
C VAL A 521 15.00 18.75 19.44
N PRO A 522 16.19 18.83 20.04
CA PRO A 522 17.42 19.07 19.30
C PRO A 522 17.72 17.89 18.38
N ILE A 523 17.93 18.16 17.10
CA ILE A 523 18.38 17.18 16.12
C ILE A 523 19.77 17.58 15.67
N VAL A 524 20.76 16.81 16.09
CA VAL A 524 22.16 17.06 15.80
C VAL A 524 22.66 15.97 14.86
N PRO A 525 22.96 16.30 13.58
CA PRO A 525 23.34 15.29 12.61
C PRO A 525 24.73 14.69 12.88
N ASP A 526 25.67 15.46 13.42
CA ASP A 526 27.05 15.02 13.67
C ASP A 526 27.62 15.73 14.89
N GLU A 527 28.33 16.85 14.72
CA GLU A 527 29.04 17.57 15.79
C GLU A 527 28.17 18.62 16.47
N ALA A 528 28.20 18.63 17.82
CA ALA A 528 27.60 19.69 18.65
C ALA A 528 28.54 20.16 19.76
#